data_73ab9f70a5b93abd30df5a7113482fdf
#
_entry.id   73ab9f70a5b93abd30df5a7113482fdf
#
_cell.length_a   1.000
_cell.length_b   1.000
_cell.length_c   1.000
_cell.angle_alpha   90.00
_cell.angle_beta   90.00
_cell.angle_gamma   90.00
#
_symmetry.space_group_name_H-M   'P 1'
#
loop_
_entity.id
_entity.type
_entity.pdbx_description
1 polymer ?
#
loop_
_entity_poly.entity_id
_entity_poly.type
_entity_poly.pdbx_seq_one_letter_code
_entity_poly.pdbx_strand_id
1 'polypeptide(L)'
;SFRDSDRERECDSSSSRDSAMEITEADSLWVMWVAPKCSGVFSSPLPFLASLLFLLCFARLVKSLLCWAYAGGPAWGRYHHHRQFRQGSPPRRVIPGPRGLPFIGSMPLMTGLAHRRLAHAAERHRARRLMGFSLGETRAVVTCDPDVAREILHSPVFAERPLQESARGLMFDRAIGFAPHGPYWRSLRRLSALHLFSPGKVAASETRRFAIAAQMVSEISRRKGQRFEVRELLKRASLKNMMGSLFGGAGDGEAEELERLVGEGYRVLGSMNFSDHLPWLAPLDLQGFRSRCSRLAPKVKRFMNRIISEHRKAPGKSDSGFLDVLLSLPEPDKPSDENVIAVVWVTRLPVVQ
;
A
#
# COMPACT_ATOMS: atom_id res chain seq x y z
N SER A 1 24.27 60.33 69.09
CA SER A 1 24.51 60.10 70.47
C SER A 1 24.24 58.66 70.79
N PHE A 2 25.20 57.92 70.72
CA PHE A 2 26.04 57.31 71.73
C PHE A 2 25.49 56.00 72.29
N ARG A 3 26.27 54.94 71.96
CA ARG A 3 26.90 53.98 72.86
C ARG A 3 26.06 53.09 73.76
N ASP A 4 26.52 51.83 73.68
CA ASP A 4 26.40 50.74 74.65
C ASP A 4 25.21 49.77 74.44
N SER A 5 25.52 48.63 73.86
CA SER A 5 25.40 47.38 74.54
C SER A 5 25.91 46.22 73.70
N ASP A 6 27.23 46.03 73.66
CA ASP A 6 27.84 44.75 73.41
C ASP A 6 27.75 43.95 74.73
N ARG A 7 26.92 42.92 74.75
CA ARG A 7 27.07 41.71 75.56
C ARG A 7 25.74 40.93 75.52
N GLU A 8 25.87 39.68 75.19
CA GLU A 8 24.86 38.63 75.23
C GLU A 8 24.33 38.20 73.87
N ARG A 9 25.15 37.41 73.14
CA ARG A 9 24.72 36.34 72.28
C ARG A 9 25.88 35.42 71.87
N GLU A 10 26.35 34.71 72.87
CA GLU A 10 27.21 33.55 72.71
C GLU A 10 26.53 32.39 73.42
N CYS A 11 25.56 31.76 72.81
CA CYS A 11 24.98 30.44 73.10
C CYS A 11 23.78 30.19 72.20
N ASP A 12 24.02 29.66 71.04
CA ASP A 12 23.07 28.79 70.26
C ASP A 12 23.61 28.49 68.86
N SER A 13 24.81 27.91 68.79
CA SER A 13 25.34 27.45 67.52
C SER A 13 25.75 25.98 67.45
N SER A 14 25.32 25.17 68.41
CA SER A 14 25.61 23.72 68.40
C SER A 14 24.49 22.79 68.02
N SER A 15 23.23 23.28 67.96
CA SER A 15 22.07 22.40 67.61
C SER A 15 21.70 22.33 66.15
N SER A 16 22.21 23.25 65.31
CA SER A 16 21.84 23.25 63.86
C SER A 16 22.84 22.52 62.96
N ARG A 17 23.98 22.07 63.45
CA ARG A 17 24.98 21.30 62.70
C ARG A 17 24.71 19.80 62.66
N ASP A 18 24.08 19.25 63.67
CA ASP A 18 23.83 17.80 63.77
C ASP A 18 22.60 17.39 62.87
N SER A 19 21.62 18.28 62.71
CA SER A 19 20.49 18.01 61.81
C SER A 19 20.83 18.10 60.32
N ALA A 20 21.84 18.89 59.93
CA ALA A 20 22.26 19.01 58.53
C ALA A 20 23.20 17.86 58.10
N MET A 21 23.85 17.20 59.04
CA MET A 21 24.76 16.08 58.76
C MET A 21 24.03 14.74 58.68
N GLU A 22 22.90 14.57 59.36
CA GLU A 22 22.05 13.37 59.24
C GLU A 22 21.30 13.27 57.90
N ILE A 23 20.90 14.41 57.30
CA ILE A 23 20.23 14.43 56.03
C ILE A 23 21.19 14.07 54.88
N THR A 24 22.47 14.42 54.95
CA THR A 24 23.46 14.08 53.92
C THR A 24 23.92 12.62 53.97
N GLU A 25 23.91 11.95 55.11
CA GLU A 25 24.21 10.51 55.18
C GLU A 25 23.07 9.62 54.71
N ALA A 26 21.81 9.99 54.94
CA ALA A 26 20.66 9.27 54.43
C ALA A 26 20.54 9.35 52.90
N ASP A 27 20.83 10.52 52.31
CA ASP A 27 20.83 10.69 50.87
C ASP A 27 21.99 9.95 50.18
N SER A 28 23.15 9.85 50.83
CA SER A 28 24.27 9.09 50.27
C SER A 28 24.07 7.58 50.29
N LEU A 29 23.32 7.07 51.26
CA LEU A 29 22.99 5.64 51.37
C LEU A 29 22.01 5.20 50.26
N TRP A 30 21.08 6.06 49.85
CA TRP A 30 20.18 5.80 48.75
C TRP A 30 20.92 5.74 47.40
N VAL A 31 21.86 6.66 47.18
CA VAL A 31 22.71 6.69 46.00
C VAL A 31 23.62 5.47 45.94
N MET A 32 24.21 5.04 47.07
CA MET A 32 25.03 3.83 47.13
C MET A 32 24.24 2.53 46.98
N TRP A 33 22.92 2.53 47.27
CA TRP A 33 22.09 1.35 47.13
C TRP A 33 21.49 1.21 45.71
N VAL A 34 21.29 2.33 45.03
CA VAL A 34 20.74 2.38 43.64
C VAL A 34 21.86 2.27 42.60
N ALA A 35 23.03 2.82 42.84
CA ALA A 35 24.15 2.82 41.90
C ALA A 35 24.63 1.41 41.47
N PRO A 36 24.77 0.41 42.37
CA PRO A 36 25.17 -0.94 41.92
C PRO A 36 24.07 -1.70 41.16
N LYS A 37 22.81 -1.35 41.35
CA LYS A 37 21.72 -1.95 40.56
C LYS A 37 21.60 -1.35 39.17
N CYS A 38 22.00 -0.10 38.98
CA CYS A 38 22.03 0.54 37.68
C CYS A 38 23.26 0.14 36.84
N SER A 39 24.40 -0.16 37.48
CA SER A 39 25.64 -0.53 36.78
C SER A 39 25.53 -1.88 36.04
N GLY A 40 24.69 -2.81 36.53
CA GLY A 40 24.41 -4.09 35.86
C GLY A 40 23.53 -3.97 34.60
N VAL A 41 22.74 -2.90 34.48
CA VAL A 41 21.88 -2.65 33.32
C VAL A 41 22.68 -2.06 32.16
N PHE A 42 23.80 -1.37 32.47
CA PHE A 42 24.65 -0.75 31.42
C PHE A 42 25.74 -1.68 30.87
N SER A 43 25.98 -2.85 31.48
CA SER A 43 27.04 -3.77 31.02
C SER A 43 26.66 -4.63 29.81
N SER A 44 25.41 -4.66 29.41
CA SER A 44 25.00 -5.28 28.15
C SER A 44 24.19 -4.30 27.27
N PRO A 45 24.44 -4.19 25.97
CA PRO A 45 23.71 -3.27 25.09
C PRO A 45 22.23 -3.68 24.92
N LEU A 46 21.87 -4.92 25.25
CA LEU A 46 20.55 -5.47 25.03
C LEU A 46 19.44 -4.78 25.86
N PRO A 47 19.56 -4.60 27.21
CA PRO A 47 18.51 -3.92 27.97
C PRO A 47 18.45 -2.42 27.67
N PHE A 48 19.56 -1.78 27.29
CA PHE A 48 19.55 -0.39 26.83
C PHE A 48 18.77 -0.23 25.52
N LEU A 49 19.03 -1.11 24.53
CA LEU A 49 18.29 -1.13 23.27
C LEU A 49 16.80 -1.44 23.48
N ALA A 50 16.49 -2.36 24.40
CA ALA A 50 15.10 -2.68 24.74
C ALA A 50 14.38 -1.49 25.40
N SER A 51 15.04 -0.78 26.31
CA SER A 51 14.52 0.44 26.94
C SER A 51 14.31 1.57 25.94
N LEU A 52 15.27 1.78 25.03
CA LEU A 52 15.16 2.77 23.97
C LEU A 52 13.99 2.44 23.02
N LEU A 53 13.87 1.19 22.62
CA LEU A 53 12.77 0.72 21.80
C LEU A 53 11.42 0.92 22.50
N PHE A 54 11.34 0.57 23.78
CA PHE A 54 10.14 0.80 24.59
C PHE A 54 9.78 2.28 24.67
N LEU A 55 10.75 3.16 24.92
CA LEU A 55 10.54 4.61 24.95
C LEU A 55 10.05 5.16 23.61
N LEU A 56 10.63 4.70 22.50
CA LEU A 56 10.21 5.09 21.15
C LEU A 56 8.77 4.61 20.84
N CYS A 57 8.45 3.38 21.21
CA CYS A 57 7.10 2.84 21.07
C CYS A 57 6.10 3.61 21.95
N PHE A 58 6.47 3.91 23.19
CA PHE A 58 5.64 4.67 24.11
C PHE A 58 5.43 6.12 23.63
N ALA A 59 6.49 6.79 23.18
CA ALA A 59 6.38 8.13 22.62
C ALA A 59 5.48 8.17 21.37
N ARG A 60 5.58 7.15 20.50
CA ARG A 60 4.67 6.99 19.36
C ARG A 60 3.23 6.72 19.78
N LEU A 61 3.03 5.90 20.81
CA LEU A 61 1.72 5.64 21.40
C LEU A 61 1.09 6.95 21.92
N VAL A 62 1.82 7.68 22.75
CA VAL A 62 1.37 8.96 23.30
C VAL A 62 1.06 9.96 22.20
N LYS A 63 1.97 10.12 21.22
CA LYS A 63 1.73 10.99 20.05
C LYS A 63 0.48 10.61 19.28
N SER A 64 0.26 9.32 19.02
CA SER A 64 -0.91 8.84 18.30
C SER A 64 -2.20 9.06 19.09
N LEU A 65 -2.18 8.81 20.39
CA LEU A 65 -3.32 9.06 21.29
C LEU A 65 -3.64 10.56 21.37
N LEU A 66 -2.62 11.41 21.49
CA LEU A 66 -2.80 12.87 21.47
C LEU A 66 -3.35 13.35 20.12
N CYS A 67 -2.80 12.89 19.01
CA CYS A 67 -3.34 13.21 17.68
C CYS A 67 -4.78 12.72 17.52
N TRP A 68 -5.11 11.56 18.04
CA TRP A 68 -6.45 11.00 18.00
C TRP A 68 -7.42 11.79 18.90
N ALA A 69 -7.00 12.17 20.11
CA ALA A 69 -7.85 12.89 21.07
C ALA A 69 -8.05 14.36 20.69
N TYR A 70 -6.97 15.06 20.32
CA TYR A 70 -6.98 16.51 20.13
C TYR A 70 -7.54 16.96 18.79
N ALA A 71 -7.13 16.31 17.69
CA ALA A 71 -7.54 16.71 16.34
C ALA A 71 -8.81 16.02 15.84
N GLY A 72 -9.50 15.26 16.69
CA GLY A 72 -10.67 14.47 16.29
C GLY A 72 -10.31 13.18 15.59
N GLY A 73 -9.08 12.69 15.80
CA GLY A 73 -8.55 11.46 15.28
C GLY A 73 -7.88 11.60 13.91
N PRO A 74 -7.42 10.50 13.33
CA PRO A 74 -6.87 10.47 12.00
C PRO A 74 -7.91 10.75 10.91
N ALA A 75 -9.17 11.05 11.28
CA ALA A 75 -10.21 11.44 10.34
C ALA A 75 -9.82 12.71 9.59
N TRP A 76 -10.06 12.68 8.29
CA TRP A 76 -9.71 13.76 7.38
C TRP A 76 -10.51 15.02 7.69
N GLY A 77 -9.87 16.18 7.70
CA GLY A 77 -10.50 17.48 7.79
C GLY A 77 -10.26 18.25 9.07
N ARG A 78 -10.32 17.64 10.27
CA ARG A 78 -10.06 18.38 11.52
C ARG A 78 -8.60 18.74 11.71
N TYR A 79 -7.68 17.86 11.29
CA TYR A 79 -6.22 18.13 11.39
C TYR A 79 -5.77 19.27 10.47
N HIS A 80 -6.35 19.42 9.28
CA HIS A 80 -6.03 20.53 8.38
C HIS A 80 -6.62 21.85 8.85
N HIS A 81 -7.75 21.85 9.54
CA HIS A 81 -8.37 23.06 10.05
C HIS A 81 -7.45 23.79 11.03
N HIS A 82 -6.81 23.08 11.96
CA HIS A 82 -5.94 23.68 12.98
C HIS A 82 -4.63 24.28 12.42
N ARG A 83 -4.09 23.72 11.34
CA ARG A 83 -2.83 24.19 10.75
C ARG A 83 -3.02 25.41 9.83
N GLN A 84 -4.19 25.57 9.23
CA GLN A 84 -4.50 26.67 8.32
C GLN A 84 -5.17 27.87 9.00
N PHE A 85 -5.69 27.74 10.22
CA PHE A 85 -6.24 28.88 10.97
C PHE A 85 -5.18 29.96 11.27
N ARG A 86 -3.90 29.64 11.13
CA ARG A 86 -2.78 30.56 11.28
C ARG A 86 -2.56 31.52 10.09
N GLN A 87 -3.30 31.37 8.99
CA GLN A 87 -3.05 32.12 7.74
C GLN A 87 -4.27 32.84 7.13
N GLY A 88 -5.29 33.16 7.89
CA GLY A 88 -6.40 34.03 7.40
C GLY A 88 -7.24 33.47 6.25
N SER A 89 -7.16 32.18 5.96
CA SER A 89 -7.98 31.53 4.92
C SER A 89 -9.40 31.22 5.41
N PRO A 90 -10.43 31.32 4.54
CA PRO A 90 -11.80 31.03 4.92
C PRO A 90 -11.94 29.59 5.47
N PRO A 91 -12.88 29.35 6.41
CA PRO A 91 -13.04 28.06 7.05
C PRO A 91 -13.39 26.99 6.00
N ARG A 92 -12.42 26.11 5.68
CA ARG A 92 -12.66 24.99 4.78
C ARG A 92 -13.61 24.00 5.45
N ARG A 93 -14.63 23.60 4.73
CA ARG A 93 -15.59 22.58 5.20
C ARG A 93 -14.87 21.28 5.50
N VAL A 94 -15.08 20.76 6.70
CA VAL A 94 -14.53 19.47 7.14
C VAL A 94 -15.23 18.36 6.38
N ILE A 95 -14.47 17.44 5.80
CA ILE A 95 -15.03 16.25 5.16
C ILE A 95 -15.54 15.31 6.27
N PRO A 96 -16.83 14.95 6.28
CA PRO A 96 -17.39 14.04 7.28
C PRO A 96 -16.85 12.62 7.11
N GLY A 97 -16.82 11.86 8.21
CA GLY A 97 -16.39 10.45 8.16
C GLY A 97 -16.10 9.86 9.54
N PRO A 98 -15.77 8.57 9.59
CA PRO A 98 -15.47 7.87 10.83
C PRO A 98 -14.18 8.40 11.46
N ARG A 99 -14.16 8.46 12.79
CA ARG A 99 -13.00 8.91 13.54
C ARG A 99 -11.81 7.96 13.43
N GLY A 100 -12.08 6.68 13.21
CA GLY A 100 -11.06 5.64 13.20
C GLY A 100 -10.53 5.28 14.60
N LEU A 101 -9.74 4.23 14.66
CA LEU A 101 -9.02 3.79 15.86
C LEU A 101 -7.64 4.45 15.93
N PRO A 102 -7.04 4.60 17.12
CA PRO A 102 -5.65 5.03 17.24
C PRO A 102 -4.74 4.12 16.40
N PHE A 103 -3.68 4.66 15.79
CA PHE A 103 -2.70 4.00 14.91
C PHE A 103 -3.27 3.45 13.60
N ILE A 104 -4.24 2.54 13.67
CA ILE A 104 -4.73 1.79 12.50
C ILE A 104 -5.84 2.53 11.74
N GLY A 105 -6.41 3.60 12.34
CA GLY A 105 -7.49 4.35 11.70
C GLY A 105 -8.72 3.48 11.43
N SER A 106 -9.23 3.54 10.23
CA SER A 106 -10.42 2.82 9.77
C SER A 106 -10.09 1.54 8.99
N MET A 107 -8.89 0.95 9.18
CA MET A 107 -8.51 -0.32 8.54
C MET A 107 -9.55 -1.44 8.70
N PRO A 108 -10.27 -1.58 9.84
CA PRO A 108 -11.32 -2.59 9.94
C PRO A 108 -12.43 -2.46 8.90
N LEU A 109 -12.65 -1.29 8.30
CA LEU A 109 -13.62 -1.11 7.20
C LEU A 109 -13.18 -1.81 5.91
N MET A 110 -11.89 -2.06 5.74
CA MET A 110 -11.32 -2.71 4.54
C MET A 110 -11.35 -4.23 4.59
N THR A 111 -11.82 -4.83 5.68
CA THR A 111 -11.92 -6.30 5.80
C THR A 111 -13.19 -6.82 5.15
N GLY A 112 -13.14 -8.02 4.56
CA GLY A 112 -14.29 -8.66 3.90
C GLY A 112 -14.80 -7.86 2.68
N LEU A 113 -16.09 -7.56 2.64
CA LEU A 113 -16.69 -6.77 1.57
C LEU A 113 -16.52 -5.27 1.84
N ALA A 114 -15.32 -4.75 1.63
CA ALA A 114 -14.93 -3.37 1.95
C ALA A 114 -15.90 -2.32 1.38
N HIS A 115 -16.33 -2.48 0.11
CA HIS A 115 -17.26 -1.56 -0.54
C HIS A 115 -18.60 -1.43 0.20
N ARG A 116 -19.15 -2.53 0.75
CA ARG A 116 -20.38 -2.51 1.54
C ARG A 116 -20.18 -1.84 2.90
N ARG A 117 -19.06 -2.14 3.56
CA ARG A 117 -18.72 -1.51 4.85
C ARG A 117 -18.50 -0.02 4.72
N LEU A 118 -17.81 0.42 3.66
CA LEU A 118 -17.59 1.82 3.35
C LEU A 118 -18.92 2.53 3.02
N ALA A 119 -19.80 1.92 2.22
CA ALA A 119 -21.13 2.47 1.93
C ALA A 119 -21.96 2.62 3.20
N HIS A 120 -22.01 1.60 4.07
CA HIS A 120 -22.71 1.67 5.34
C HIS A 120 -22.11 2.74 6.29
N ALA A 121 -20.78 2.86 6.33
CA ALA A 121 -20.13 3.92 7.09
C ALA A 121 -20.50 5.33 6.55
N ALA A 122 -20.54 5.48 5.22
CA ALA A 122 -20.92 6.73 4.57
C ALA A 122 -22.38 7.14 4.90
N GLU A 123 -23.28 6.17 4.97
CA GLU A 123 -24.67 6.39 5.41
C GLU A 123 -24.74 6.79 6.89
N ARG A 124 -24.06 6.04 7.76
CA ARG A 124 -24.05 6.30 9.20
C ARG A 124 -23.50 7.69 9.55
N HIS A 125 -22.51 8.16 8.80
CA HIS A 125 -21.90 9.48 9.01
C HIS A 125 -22.51 10.59 8.15
N ARG A 126 -23.61 10.31 7.41
CA ARG A 126 -24.27 11.26 6.48
C ARG A 126 -23.29 11.84 5.46
N ALA A 127 -22.37 11.00 4.98
CA ALA A 127 -21.23 11.35 4.14
C ALA A 127 -21.28 10.67 2.76
N ARG A 128 -22.48 10.34 2.24
CA ARG A 128 -22.62 9.62 0.95
C ARG A 128 -22.00 10.38 -0.22
N ARG A 129 -22.08 11.72 -0.19
CA ARG A 129 -21.48 12.54 -1.24
C ARG A 129 -19.95 12.48 -1.23
N LEU A 130 -19.33 12.61 -0.07
CA LEU A 130 -17.88 12.48 0.11
C LEU A 130 -17.59 12.14 1.56
N MET A 131 -16.93 11.02 1.80
CA MET A 131 -16.50 10.58 3.12
C MET A 131 -14.98 10.54 3.20
N GLY A 132 -14.40 11.17 4.23
CA GLY A 132 -12.99 11.09 4.57
C GLY A 132 -12.74 10.05 5.65
N PHE A 133 -11.68 9.25 5.51
CA PHE A 133 -11.25 8.28 6.51
C PHE A 133 -9.73 8.08 6.43
N SER A 134 -9.17 7.37 7.38
CA SER A 134 -7.74 7.04 7.40
C SER A 134 -7.51 5.53 7.44
N LEU A 135 -6.48 5.09 6.76
CA LEU A 135 -5.93 3.75 6.85
C LEU A 135 -4.52 3.91 7.44
N GLY A 136 -4.40 3.72 8.76
CA GLY A 136 -3.17 4.11 9.44
C GLY A 136 -2.81 5.57 9.19
N GLU A 137 -1.61 5.82 8.65
CA GLU A 137 -1.13 7.17 8.29
C GLU A 137 -1.66 7.65 6.92
N THR A 138 -2.21 6.76 6.10
CA THR A 138 -2.76 7.10 4.78
C THR A 138 -4.14 7.70 4.91
N ARG A 139 -4.34 8.88 4.32
CA ARG A 139 -5.65 9.52 4.23
C ARG A 139 -6.35 9.15 2.94
N ALA A 140 -7.61 8.80 3.03
CA ALA A 140 -8.41 8.38 1.90
C ALA A 140 -9.75 9.09 1.88
N VAL A 141 -10.30 9.23 0.69
CA VAL A 141 -11.68 9.66 0.47
C VAL A 141 -12.42 8.62 -0.33
N VAL A 142 -13.71 8.50 -0.08
CA VAL A 142 -14.61 7.69 -0.87
C VAL A 142 -15.91 8.46 -1.12
N THR A 143 -16.48 8.24 -2.28
CA THR A 143 -17.78 8.81 -2.66
C THR A 143 -18.72 7.71 -3.12
N CYS A 144 -20.01 7.87 -2.80
CA CYS A 144 -21.13 7.11 -3.36
C CYS A 144 -21.93 7.95 -4.37
N ASP A 145 -21.49 9.18 -4.64
CA ASP A 145 -22.14 10.14 -5.53
C ASP A 145 -21.46 10.08 -6.91
N PRO A 146 -22.21 9.80 -8.00
CA PRO A 146 -21.65 9.67 -9.35
C PRO A 146 -21.06 10.97 -9.90
N ASP A 147 -21.59 12.14 -9.52
CA ASP A 147 -21.10 13.43 -10.01
C ASP A 147 -19.78 13.80 -9.36
N VAL A 148 -19.67 13.57 -8.07
CA VAL A 148 -18.38 13.73 -7.34
C VAL A 148 -17.35 12.71 -7.84
N ALA A 149 -17.76 11.47 -8.11
CA ALA A 149 -16.87 10.47 -8.70
C ALA A 149 -16.37 10.91 -10.07
N ARG A 150 -17.23 11.47 -10.91
CA ARG A 150 -16.86 12.02 -12.23
C ARG A 150 -15.85 13.16 -12.08
N GLU A 151 -16.08 14.09 -11.17
CA GLU A 151 -15.17 15.21 -10.89
C GLU A 151 -13.78 14.70 -10.45
N ILE A 152 -13.72 13.76 -9.50
CA ILE A 152 -12.47 13.17 -9.04
C ILE A 152 -11.72 12.46 -10.19
N LEU A 153 -12.42 11.65 -10.99
CA LEU A 153 -11.82 10.87 -12.07
C LEU A 153 -11.32 11.73 -13.25
N HIS A 154 -11.89 12.90 -13.47
CA HIS A 154 -11.45 13.83 -14.52
C HIS A 154 -10.39 14.82 -14.03
N SER A 155 -10.24 14.98 -12.73
CA SER A 155 -9.29 15.94 -12.16
C SER A 155 -7.83 15.47 -12.29
N PRO A 156 -6.94 16.28 -12.86
CA PRO A 156 -5.52 15.96 -12.93
C PRO A 156 -4.84 15.85 -11.56
N VAL A 157 -5.44 16.47 -10.54
CA VAL A 157 -4.93 16.40 -9.15
C VAL A 157 -4.98 14.98 -8.59
N PHE A 158 -5.96 14.16 -9.05
CA PHE A 158 -6.12 12.77 -8.63
C PHE A 158 -5.61 11.77 -9.67
N ALA A 159 -4.85 12.22 -10.67
CA ALA A 159 -4.35 11.35 -11.73
C ALA A 159 -3.27 10.37 -11.25
N GLU A 160 -2.53 10.73 -10.20
CA GLU A 160 -1.51 9.88 -9.60
C GLU A 160 -2.12 8.67 -8.90
N ARG A 161 -1.50 7.51 -9.10
CA ARG A 161 -1.91 6.28 -8.43
C ARG A 161 -1.02 5.98 -7.23
N PRO A 162 -1.58 5.53 -6.09
CA PRO A 162 -0.77 5.12 -4.96
C PRO A 162 0.07 3.90 -5.33
N LEU A 163 1.38 4.01 -5.20
CA LEU A 163 2.32 2.92 -5.43
C LEU A 163 2.42 2.07 -4.18
N GLN A 164 1.72 0.95 -4.19
CA GLN A 164 1.83 -0.08 -3.16
C GLN A 164 3.17 -0.80 -3.26
N GLU A 165 3.71 -1.25 -2.14
CA GLU A 165 4.96 -2.02 -2.09
C GLU A 165 4.89 -3.31 -2.93
N SER A 166 3.75 -4.00 -2.89
CA SER A 166 3.49 -5.17 -3.72
C SER A 166 3.50 -4.85 -5.21
N ALA A 167 2.94 -3.71 -5.61
CA ALA A 167 2.95 -3.27 -7.01
C ALA A 167 4.40 -3.01 -7.48
N ARG A 168 5.19 -2.33 -6.67
CA ARG A 168 6.61 -2.07 -6.96
C ARG A 168 7.41 -3.36 -7.01
N GLY A 169 7.23 -4.25 -6.03
CA GLY A 169 7.95 -5.53 -5.95
C GLY A 169 7.65 -6.49 -7.10
N LEU A 170 6.50 -6.36 -7.76
CA LEU A 170 6.09 -7.15 -8.92
C LEU A 170 6.22 -6.41 -10.26
N MET A 171 6.97 -5.31 -10.31
CA MET A 171 7.23 -4.47 -11.51
C MET A 171 5.97 -3.77 -12.08
N PHE A 172 4.89 -3.65 -11.32
CA PHE A 172 3.66 -3.00 -11.79
C PHE A 172 3.76 -1.48 -11.86
N ASP A 173 4.75 -0.88 -11.20
CA ASP A 173 5.06 0.54 -11.28
C ASP A 173 5.41 1.00 -12.71
N ARG A 174 5.81 0.07 -13.60
CA ARG A 174 6.07 0.30 -15.03
C ARG A 174 4.89 -0.06 -15.92
N ALA A 175 3.79 -0.49 -15.36
CA ALA A 175 2.64 -0.97 -16.10
C ALA A 175 1.51 0.05 -16.12
N ILE A 176 0.66 -0.01 -17.14
CA ILE A 176 -0.40 0.96 -17.42
C ILE A 176 -1.35 1.22 -16.23
N GLY A 177 -1.54 0.21 -15.36
CA GLY A 177 -2.42 0.29 -14.20
C GLY A 177 -1.86 1.08 -13.01
N PHE A 178 -0.51 1.16 -12.89
CA PHE A 178 0.17 1.71 -11.71
C PHE A 178 1.27 2.72 -12.06
N ALA A 179 1.67 2.82 -13.33
CA ALA A 179 2.67 3.77 -13.76
C ALA A 179 2.25 5.21 -13.40
N PRO A 180 3.19 6.05 -12.91
CA PRO A 180 2.93 7.44 -12.62
C PRO A 180 2.39 8.19 -13.83
N HIS A 181 1.47 9.14 -13.58
CA HIS A 181 0.90 9.95 -14.65
C HIS A 181 1.99 10.84 -15.28
N GLY A 182 2.33 10.57 -16.54
CA GLY A 182 3.40 11.26 -17.24
C GLY A 182 3.54 10.86 -18.71
N PRO A 183 4.60 11.31 -19.41
CA PRO A 183 4.84 10.97 -20.82
C PRO A 183 4.89 9.47 -21.06
N TYR A 184 5.58 8.72 -20.20
CA TYR A 184 5.67 7.26 -20.26
C TYR A 184 4.30 6.59 -20.20
N TRP A 185 3.47 6.93 -19.21
CA TRP A 185 2.11 6.38 -19.09
C TRP A 185 1.24 6.72 -20.31
N ARG A 186 1.34 7.96 -20.84
CA ARG A 186 0.61 8.36 -22.04
C ARG A 186 1.05 7.55 -23.26
N SER A 187 2.35 7.28 -23.41
CA SER A 187 2.87 6.41 -24.48
C SER A 187 2.32 4.99 -24.36
N LEU A 188 2.34 4.39 -23.15
CA LEU A 188 1.75 3.06 -22.94
C LEU A 188 0.25 3.02 -23.28
N ARG A 189 -0.50 4.04 -22.89
CA ARG A 189 -1.94 4.17 -23.23
C ARG A 189 -2.14 4.22 -24.73
N ARG A 190 -1.36 5.03 -25.43
CA ARG A 190 -1.42 5.17 -26.89
C ARG A 190 -1.12 3.84 -27.58
N LEU A 191 -0.02 3.18 -27.23
CA LEU A 191 0.39 1.89 -27.78
C LEU A 191 -0.69 0.82 -27.56
N SER A 192 -1.22 0.73 -26.35
CA SER A 192 -2.27 -0.24 -26.03
C SER A 192 -3.57 0.04 -26.79
N ALA A 193 -3.98 1.31 -26.92
CA ALA A 193 -5.18 1.68 -27.66
C ALA A 193 -5.07 1.35 -29.16
N LEU A 194 -3.90 1.59 -29.77
CA LEU A 194 -3.70 1.36 -31.20
C LEU A 194 -3.53 -0.13 -31.54
N HIS A 195 -2.72 -0.86 -30.75
CA HIS A 195 -2.26 -2.18 -31.13
C HIS A 195 -2.95 -3.33 -30.39
N LEU A 196 -3.66 -3.06 -29.30
CA LEU A 196 -4.34 -4.09 -28.52
C LEU A 196 -5.87 -3.90 -28.53
N PHE A 197 -6.35 -2.66 -28.34
CA PHE A 197 -7.77 -2.36 -28.14
C PHE A 197 -8.42 -1.60 -29.32
N SER A 198 -7.74 -1.45 -30.44
CA SER A 198 -8.36 -0.84 -31.62
C SER A 198 -9.52 -1.70 -32.16
N PRO A 199 -10.56 -1.10 -32.73
CA PRO A 199 -11.70 -1.84 -33.29
C PRO A 199 -11.29 -2.95 -34.25
N GLY A 200 -10.29 -2.69 -35.11
CA GLY A 200 -9.77 -3.70 -36.06
C GLY A 200 -9.11 -4.89 -35.35
N LYS A 201 -8.32 -4.67 -34.29
CA LYS A 201 -7.71 -5.76 -33.52
C LYS A 201 -8.73 -6.55 -32.70
N VAL A 202 -9.76 -5.86 -32.19
CA VAL A 202 -10.88 -6.52 -31.52
C VAL A 202 -11.68 -7.39 -32.50
N ALA A 203 -11.97 -6.90 -33.69
CA ALA A 203 -12.63 -7.68 -34.74
C ALA A 203 -11.76 -8.88 -35.20
N ALA A 204 -10.47 -8.67 -35.45
CA ALA A 204 -9.55 -9.76 -35.86
C ALA A 204 -9.46 -10.90 -34.83
N SER A 205 -9.69 -10.62 -33.53
CA SER A 205 -9.70 -11.65 -32.48
C SER A 205 -11.04 -12.40 -32.34
N GLU A 206 -12.04 -12.14 -33.20
CA GLU A 206 -13.39 -12.67 -33.08
C GLU A 206 -13.42 -14.21 -33.14
N THR A 207 -12.80 -14.80 -34.17
CA THR A 207 -12.74 -16.26 -34.36
C THR A 207 -12.15 -16.95 -33.10
N ARG A 208 -11.10 -16.40 -32.54
CA ARG A 208 -10.50 -16.92 -31.31
C ARG A 208 -11.45 -16.84 -30.10
N ARG A 209 -12.15 -15.72 -29.95
CA ARG A 209 -13.15 -15.55 -28.88
C ARG A 209 -14.29 -16.56 -29.03
N PHE A 210 -14.78 -16.79 -30.23
CA PHE A 210 -15.80 -17.81 -30.50
C PHE A 210 -15.30 -19.22 -30.15
N ALA A 211 -14.10 -19.56 -30.54
CA ALA A 211 -13.50 -20.85 -30.19
C ALA A 211 -13.39 -21.06 -28.68
N ILE A 212 -12.95 -20.04 -27.94
CA ILE A 212 -12.89 -20.08 -26.46
C ILE A 212 -14.29 -20.22 -25.87
N ALA A 213 -15.29 -19.49 -26.37
CA ALA A 213 -16.66 -19.59 -25.90
C ALA A 213 -17.26 -20.99 -26.18
N ALA A 214 -17.00 -21.56 -27.35
CA ALA A 214 -17.43 -22.92 -27.66
C ALA A 214 -16.81 -23.98 -26.73
N GLN A 215 -15.52 -23.83 -26.41
CA GLN A 215 -14.85 -24.68 -25.41
C GLN A 215 -15.51 -24.57 -24.03
N MET A 216 -15.84 -23.34 -23.59
CA MET A 216 -16.55 -23.11 -22.32
C MET A 216 -17.90 -23.79 -22.30
N VAL A 217 -18.70 -23.61 -23.37
CA VAL A 217 -20.02 -24.24 -23.49
C VAL A 217 -19.91 -25.76 -23.45
N SER A 218 -18.95 -26.35 -24.17
CA SER A 218 -18.68 -27.78 -24.16
C SER A 218 -18.31 -28.28 -22.76
N GLU A 219 -17.47 -27.55 -22.03
CA GLU A 219 -17.09 -27.92 -20.66
C GLU A 219 -18.26 -27.84 -19.68
N ILE A 220 -19.11 -26.82 -19.80
CA ILE A 220 -20.35 -26.69 -19.02
C ILE A 220 -21.31 -27.86 -19.33
N SER A 221 -21.47 -28.15 -20.62
CA SER A 221 -22.38 -29.25 -21.05
C SER A 221 -21.94 -30.61 -20.53
N ARG A 222 -20.64 -30.88 -20.46
CA ARG A 222 -20.09 -32.11 -19.85
C ARG A 222 -20.36 -32.25 -18.35
N ARG A 223 -20.55 -31.11 -17.66
CA ARG A 223 -20.83 -31.05 -16.22
C ARG A 223 -22.33 -30.94 -15.91
N LYS A 224 -23.19 -31.23 -16.87
CA LYS A 224 -24.65 -31.14 -16.73
C LYS A 224 -25.11 -31.94 -15.51
N GLY A 225 -25.89 -31.32 -14.62
CA GLY A 225 -26.36 -31.91 -13.37
C GLY A 225 -25.39 -31.85 -12.17
N GLN A 226 -24.16 -31.35 -12.36
CA GLN A 226 -23.20 -31.18 -11.29
C GLN A 226 -23.04 -29.69 -10.90
N ARG A 227 -22.84 -29.44 -9.62
CA ARG A 227 -22.43 -28.08 -9.17
C ARG A 227 -20.96 -27.90 -9.45
N PHE A 228 -20.60 -26.77 -10.09
CA PHE A 228 -19.20 -26.38 -10.35
C PHE A 228 -18.99 -24.90 -10.14
N GLU A 229 -17.75 -24.52 -9.92
CA GLU A 229 -17.35 -23.13 -9.73
C GLU A 229 -17.14 -22.44 -11.08
N VAL A 230 -18.08 -21.58 -11.49
CA VAL A 230 -18.06 -20.86 -12.76
C VAL A 230 -16.86 -19.90 -12.85
N ARG A 231 -16.43 -19.36 -11.71
CA ARG A 231 -15.32 -18.38 -11.62
C ARG A 231 -14.04 -18.90 -12.27
N GLU A 232 -13.64 -20.13 -11.97
CA GLU A 232 -12.41 -20.73 -12.50
C GLU A 232 -12.49 -20.94 -14.04
N LEU A 233 -13.65 -21.31 -14.54
CA LEU A 233 -13.88 -21.42 -15.98
C LEU A 233 -13.75 -20.08 -16.68
N LEU A 234 -14.38 -19.03 -16.12
CA LEU A 234 -14.31 -17.66 -16.65
C LEU A 234 -12.89 -17.08 -16.62
N LYS A 235 -12.17 -17.31 -15.53
CA LYS A 235 -10.76 -16.89 -15.40
C LYS A 235 -9.89 -17.52 -16.48
N ARG A 236 -10.01 -18.83 -16.68
CA ARG A 236 -9.25 -19.56 -17.70
C ARG A 236 -9.58 -19.07 -19.10
N ALA A 237 -10.86 -18.87 -19.42
CA ALA A 237 -11.28 -18.34 -20.71
C ALA A 237 -10.76 -16.92 -20.95
N SER A 238 -10.87 -16.04 -19.96
CA SER A 238 -10.34 -14.69 -20.02
C SER A 238 -8.81 -14.69 -20.22
N LEU A 239 -8.10 -15.54 -19.47
CA LEU A 239 -6.65 -15.69 -19.61
C LEU A 239 -6.26 -16.16 -21.02
N LYS A 240 -6.91 -17.21 -21.55
CA LYS A 240 -6.68 -17.68 -22.93
C LYS A 240 -6.90 -16.58 -23.97
N ASN A 241 -7.97 -15.80 -23.83
CA ASN A 241 -8.25 -14.70 -24.74
C ASN A 241 -7.14 -13.63 -24.69
N MET A 242 -6.71 -13.24 -23.51
CA MET A 242 -5.62 -12.26 -23.35
C MET A 242 -4.28 -12.79 -23.88
N MET A 243 -3.97 -14.06 -23.61
CA MET A 243 -2.75 -14.70 -24.13
C MET A 243 -2.69 -14.64 -25.66
N GLY A 244 -3.80 -15.00 -26.34
CA GLY A 244 -3.86 -14.92 -27.78
C GLY A 244 -3.71 -13.50 -28.31
N SER A 245 -4.22 -12.49 -27.59
CA SER A 245 -4.05 -11.08 -27.98
C SER A 245 -2.64 -10.55 -27.76
N LEU A 246 -1.97 -11.06 -26.74
CA LEU A 246 -0.63 -10.60 -26.38
C LEU A 246 0.48 -11.32 -27.15
N PHE A 247 0.34 -12.63 -27.36
CA PHE A 247 1.40 -13.48 -27.95
C PHE A 247 1.02 -14.11 -29.31
N GLY A 248 -0.20 -13.90 -29.78
CA GLY A 248 -0.65 -14.51 -31.04
C GLY A 248 -1.01 -15.99 -30.95
N GLY A 249 -0.64 -16.66 -29.90
CA GLY A 249 -0.86 -18.08 -29.62
C GLY A 249 0.16 -18.55 -28.60
N ALA A 250 -0.26 -19.37 -27.64
CA ALA A 250 0.65 -19.98 -26.67
C ALA A 250 0.35 -21.46 -26.56
N GLY A 251 1.35 -22.28 -26.31
CA GLY A 251 1.19 -23.69 -26.01
C GLY A 251 0.39 -23.92 -24.71
N ASP A 252 -0.30 -25.03 -24.61
CA ASP A 252 -1.14 -25.32 -23.42
C ASP A 252 -0.29 -25.36 -22.12
N GLY A 253 0.96 -25.85 -22.15
CA GLY A 253 1.85 -25.87 -20.99
C GLY A 253 2.31 -24.47 -20.52
N GLU A 254 2.48 -23.53 -21.46
CA GLU A 254 2.78 -22.13 -21.14
C GLU A 254 1.59 -21.43 -20.49
N ALA A 255 0.37 -21.80 -20.95
CA ALA A 255 -0.87 -21.27 -20.39
C ALA A 255 -1.03 -21.65 -18.92
N GLU A 256 -0.74 -22.88 -18.54
CA GLU A 256 -0.85 -23.37 -17.14
C GLU A 256 0.23 -22.71 -16.23
N GLU A 257 1.49 -22.64 -16.68
CA GLU A 257 2.54 -21.97 -15.92
C GLU A 257 2.20 -20.52 -15.66
N LEU A 258 1.67 -19.84 -16.68
CA LEU A 258 1.24 -18.47 -16.57
C LEU A 258 0.04 -18.30 -15.65
N GLU A 259 -0.97 -19.16 -15.74
CA GLU A 259 -2.16 -19.13 -14.86
C GLU A 259 -1.73 -19.18 -13.39
N ARG A 260 -0.79 -20.03 -13.07
CA ARG A 260 -0.22 -20.17 -11.73
C ARG A 260 0.49 -18.89 -11.28
N LEU A 261 1.37 -18.32 -12.13
CA LEU A 261 2.11 -17.09 -11.83
C LEU A 261 1.16 -15.89 -11.65
N VAL A 262 0.19 -15.76 -12.54
CA VAL A 262 -0.85 -14.71 -12.48
C VAL A 262 -1.69 -14.86 -11.23
N GLY A 263 -2.14 -16.07 -10.89
CA GLY A 263 -2.91 -16.34 -9.67
C GLY A 263 -2.15 -15.99 -8.39
N GLU A 264 -0.82 -16.22 -8.38
CA GLU A 264 0.05 -15.85 -7.27
C GLU A 264 0.22 -14.32 -7.18
N GLY A 265 0.42 -13.65 -8.31
CA GLY A 265 0.50 -12.19 -8.42
C GLY A 265 -0.78 -11.50 -7.93
N TYR A 266 -1.96 -12.01 -8.31
CA TYR A 266 -3.24 -11.49 -7.82
C TYR A 266 -3.43 -11.60 -6.32
N ARG A 267 -3.05 -12.73 -5.73
CA ARG A 267 -3.13 -12.91 -4.28
C ARG A 267 -2.28 -11.90 -3.53
N VAL A 268 -1.12 -11.56 -4.08
CA VAL A 268 -0.23 -10.55 -3.48
C VAL A 268 -0.79 -9.15 -3.66
N LEU A 269 -1.25 -8.78 -4.87
CA LEU A 269 -1.81 -7.44 -5.14
C LEU A 269 -3.16 -7.18 -4.47
N GLY A 270 -4.02 -8.20 -4.44
CA GLY A 270 -5.38 -8.07 -3.90
C GLY A 270 -5.44 -8.05 -2.37
N SER A 271 -4.34 -8.36 -1.70
CA SER A 271 -4.29 -8.36 -0.24
C SER A 271 -3.85 -6.99 0.28
N MET A 272 -4.53 -6.49 1.31
CA MET A 272 -4.15 -5.25 1.97
C MET A 272 -2.81 -5.41 2.69
N ASN A 273 -1.82 -4.64 2.28
CA ASN A 273 -0.51 -4.59 2.95
C ASN A 273 -0.53 -3.52 4.05
N PHE A 274 -0.33 -3.91 5.28
CA PHE A 274 -0.30 -2.97 6.42
C PHE A 274 0.90 -2.03 6.35
N SER A 275 2.01 -2.47 5.77
CA SER A 275 3.23 -1.65 5.63
C SER A 275 3.02 -0.41 4.73
N ASP A 276 2.12 -0.48 3.75
CA ASP A 276 1.79 0.66 2.90
C ASP A 276 1.08 1.78 3.67
N HIS A 277 0.40 1.42 4.76
CA HIS A 277 -0.39 2.34 5.58
C HIS A 277 0.23 2.64 6.94
N LEU A 278 1.17 1.81 7.38
CA LEU A 278 1.92 1.92 8.63
C LEU A 278 3.42 1.75 8.32
N PRO A 279 4.09 2.79 7.77
CA PRO A 279 5.47 2.69 7.26
C PRO A 279 6.50 2.21 8.29
N TRP A 280 6.23 2.44 9.56
CA TRP A 280 7.09 1.96 10.66
C TRP A 280 7.06 0.44 10.87
N LEU A 281 6.04 -0.27 10.33
CA LEU A 281 5.99 -1.73 10.29
C LEU A 281 6.71 -2.32 9.06
N ALA A 282 7.04 -1.50 8.06
CA ALA A 282 7.63 -1.95 6.81
C ALA A 282 8.92 -2.78 6.98
N PRO A 283 9.85 -2.44 7.91
CA PRO A 283 11.06 -3.25 8.11
C PRO A 283 10.78 -4.67 8.59
N LEU A 284 9.66 -4.91 9.28
CA LEU A 284 9.33 -6.20 9.89
C LEU A 284 8.70 -7.20 8.91
N ASP A 285 8.21 -6.74 7.76
CA ASP A 285 7.49 -7.55 6.74
C ASP A 285 6.52 -8.59 7.35
N LEU A 286 5.71 -8.17 8.34
CA LEU A 286 4.85 -9.05 9.15
C LEU A 286 3.93 -9.95 8.33
N GLN A 287 3.53 -9.50 7.14
CA GLN A 287 2.66 -10.24 6.23
C GLN A 287 3.45 -10.99 5.15
N GLY A 288 4.77 -10.85 5.09
CA GLY A 288 5.65 -11.50 4.15
C GLY A 288 5.46 -11.03 2.69
N PHE A 289 5.01 -9.78 2.47
CA PHE A 289 4.80 -9.25 1.11
C PHE A 289 6.11 -9.14 0.34
N ARG A 290 7.17 -8.58 0.95
CA ARG A 290 8.50 -8.48 0.33
C ARG A 290 9.05 -9.85 -0.02
N SER A 291 8.96 -10.78 0.93
CA SER A 291 9.41 -12.17 0.74
C SER A 291 8.63 -12.89 -0.36
N ARG A 292 7.34 -12.65 -0.52
CA ARG A 292 6.54 -13.20 -1.63
C ARG A 292 6.92 -12.55 -2.96
N CYS A 293 7.03 -11.24 -3.02
CA CYS A 293 7.44 -10.51 -4.23
C CYS A 293 8.84 -10.93 -4.68
N SER A 294 9.82 -11.04 -3.77
CA SER A 294 11.18 -11.43 -4.10
C SER A 294 11.29 -12.87 -4.64
N ARG A 295 10.37 -13.75 -4.28
CA ARG A 295 10.29 -15.12 -4.83
C ARG A 295 9.54 -15.18 -6.15
N LEU A 296 8.49 -14.35 -6.33
CA LEU A 296 7.65 -14.38 -7.53
C LEU A 296 8.25 -13.61 -8.70
N ALA A 297 8.80 -12.42 -8.49
CA ALA A 297 9.35 -11.56 -9.55
C ALA A 297 10.43 -12.25 -10.42
N PRO A 298 11.39 -13.01 -9.86
CA PRO A 298 12.36 -13.74 -10.68
C PRO A 298 11.73 -14.85 -11.53
N LYS A 299 10.67 -15.50 -11.05
CA LYS A 299 9.96 -16.52 -11.83
C LYS A 299 9.25 -15.89 -13.03
N VAL A 300 8.57 -14.76 -12.78
CA VAL A 300 7.91 -13.99 -13.85
C VAL A 300 8.93 -13.50 -14.87
N LYS A 301 10.06 -12.93 -14.44
CA LYS A 301 11.12 -12.46 -15.34
C LYS A 301 11.67 -13.60 -16.20
N ARG A 302 11.95 -14.76 -15.61
CA ARG A 302 12.43 -15.94 -16.37
C ARG A 302 11.42 -16.42 -17.41
N PHE A 303 10.16 -16.54 -17.01
CA PHE A 303 9.09 -16.93 -17.92
C PHE A 303 8.95 -15.94 -19.08
N MET A 304 8.91 -14.65 -18.80
CA MET A 304 8.77 -13.61 -19.81
C MET A 304 9.98 -13.53 -20.76
N ASN A 305 11.20 -13.63 -20.23
CA ASN A 305 12.41 -13.63 -21.04
C ASN A 305 12.45 -14.83 -22.00
N ARG A 306 11.96 -16.01 -21.57
CA ARG A 306 11.83 -17.17 -22.45
C ARG A 306 10.91 -16.85 -23.63
N ILE A 307 9.72 -16.35 -23.36
CA ILE A 307 8.75 -16.00 -24.41
C ILE A 307 9.29 -14.90 -25.34
N ILE A 308 9.89 -13.84 -24.79
CA ILE A 308 10.51 -12.77 -25.61
C ILE A 308 11.61 -13.34 -26.51
N SER A 309 12.45 -14.24 -25.99
CA SER A 309 13.51 -14.86 -26.79
C SER A 309 12.98 -15.76 -27.91
N GLU A 310 11.88 -16.47 -27.68
CA GLU A 310 11.20 -17.30 -28.69
C GLU A 310 10.58 -16.44 -29.81
N HIS A 311 9.91 -15.34 -29.46
CA HIS A 311 9.37 -14.40 -30.45
C HIS A 311 10.47 -13.72 -31.28
N ARG A 312 11.62 -13.41 -30.69
CA ARG A 312 12.76 -12.85 -31.42
C ARG A 312 13.38 -13.83 -32.41
N LYS A 313 13.35 -15.14 -32.12
CA LYS A 313 13.90 -16.18 -33.01
C LYS A 313 13.00 -16.51 -34.19
N ALA A 314 11.70 -16.28 -34.08
CA ALA A 314 10.73 -16.61 -35.11
C ALA A 314 9.80 -15.41 -35.41
N PRO A 315 10.32 -14.29 -35.93
CA PRO A 315 9.52 -13.16 -36.32
C PRO A 315 8.60 -13.52 -37.49
N GLY A 316 7.32 -13.08 -37.44
CA GLY A 316 6.43 -13.18 -38.59
C GLY A 316 5.54 -14.42 -38.66
N LYS A 317 5.30 -15.13 -37.54
CA LYS A 317 4.20 -16.10 -37.48
C LYS A 317 2.86 -15.40 -37.77
N SER A 318 2.00 -16.06 -38.49
CA SER A 318 0.72 -15.59 -39.08
C SER A 318 -0.24 -14.87 -38.10
N ASP A 319 -0.07 -14.99 -36.83
CA ASP A 319 -0.90 -14.36 -35.79
C ASP A 319 -0.01 -13.51 -34.86
N SER A 320 0.42 -12.34 -35.37
CA SER A 320 1.29 -11.42 -34.61
C SER A 320 0.55 -10.83 -33.41
N GLY A 321 1.05 -11.14 -32.21
CA GLY A 321 0.54 -10.62 -30.95
C GLY A 321 1.02 -9.19 -30.64
N PHE A 322 0.50 -8.62 -29.57
CA PHE A 322 0.95 -7.30 -29.10
C PHE A 322 2.45 -7.28 -28.74
N LEU A 323 3.00 -8.41 -28.29
CA LEU A 323 4.42 -8.53 -27.99
C LEU A 323 5.28 -8.31 -29.25
N ASP A 324 4.89 -8.89 -30.39
CA ASP A 324 5.63 -8.71 -31.65
C ASP A 324 5.64 -7.25 -32.07
N VAL A 325 4.51 -6.54 -31.87
CA VAL A 325 4.44 -5.11 -32.14
C VAL A 325 5.40 -4.34 -31.25
N LEU A 326 5.44 -4.61 -29.93
CA LEU A 326 6.35 -3.93 -29.00
C LEU A 326 7.82 -4.18 -29.34
N LEU A 327 8.16 -5.38 -29.80
CA LEU A 327 9.53 -5.75 -30.19
C LEU A 327 9.97 -5.14 -31.52
N SER A 328 9.02 -4.82 -32.42
CA SER A 328 9.27 -4.26 -33.76
C SER A 328 9.24 -2.73 -33.81
N LEU A 329 8.89 -2.04 -32.70
CA LEU A 329 8.85 -0.58 -32.66
C LEU A 329 10.25 0.00 -32.95
N PRO A 330 10.33 1.09 -33.76
CA PRO A 330 11.58 1.83 -33.99
C PRO A 330 11.98 2.65 -32.77
N GLU A 331 13.28 2.97 -32.67
CA GLU A 331 13.75 3.99 -31.72
C GLU A 331 13.17 5.37 -32.13
N PRO A 332 12.75 6.27 -31.18
CA PRO A 332 12.87 6.15 -29.73
C PRO A 332 11.67 5.50 -29.03
N ASP A 333 10.66 5.03 -29.74
CA ASP A 333 9.40 4.50 -29.18
C ASP A 333 9.54 3.06 -28.65
N LYS A 334 10.68 2.40 -28.90
CA LYS A 334 10.92 1.03 -28.45
C LYS A 334 11.10 0.93 -26.94
N PRO A 335 10.22 0.21 -26.24
CA PRO A 335 10.37 0.02 -24.80
C PRO A 335 11.54 -0.91 -24.47
N SER A 336 12.25 -0.66 -23.37
CA SER A 336 13.25 -1.59 -22.85
C SER A 336 12.63 -2.96 -22.52
N ASP A 337 13.43 -4.02 -22.52
CA ASP A 337 12.95 -5.37 -22.20
C ASP A 337 12.24 -5.44 -20.84
N GLU A 338 12.72 -4.72 -19.84
CA GLU A 338 12.04 -4.63 -18.55
C GLU A 338 10.66 -3.97 -18.65
N ASN A 339 10.53 -2.94 -19.48
CA ASN A 339 9.25 -2.30 -19.73
C ASN A 339 8.31 -3.21 -20.52
N VAL A 340 8.82 -3.94 -21.52
CA VAL A 340 8.05 -4.96 -22.25
C VAL A 340 7.51 -6.01 -21.28
N ILE A 341 8.37 -6.56 -20.41
CA ILE A 341 7.98 -7.54 -19.39
C ILE A 341 6.86 -6.97 -18.50
N ALA A 342 7.05 -5.77 -17.97
CA ALA A 342 6.08 -5.13 -17.08
C ALA A 342 4.72 -4.88 -17.76
N VAL A 343 4.74 -4.34 -18.98
CA VAL A 343 3.53 -4.04 -19.77
C VAL A 343 2.77 -5.32 -20.10
N VAL A 344 3.46 -6.32 -20.63
CA VAL A 344 2.85 -7.60 -21.01
C VAL A 344 2.38 -8.38 -19.80
N TRP A 345 3.15 -8.37 -18.70
CA TRP A 345 2.77 -9.02 -17.45
C TRP A 345 1.49 -8.47 -16.85
N VAL A 346 1.33 -7.14 -16.83
CA VAL A 346 0.16 -6.48 -16.23
C VAL A 346 -1.06 -6.48 -17.13
N THR A 347 -0.88 -6.39 -18.44
CA THR A 347 -2.01 -6.43 -19.39
C THR A 347 -2.78 -7.77 -19.30
N ARG A 348 -2.19 -8.78 -18.67
CA ARG A 348 -2.79 -10.09 -18.43
C ARG A 348 -3.65 -10.19 -17.19
N LEU A 349 -3.63 -9.16 -16.34
CA LEU A 349 -4.45 -9.17 -15.16
C LEU A 349 -5.90 -8.83 -15.55
N PRO A 350 -6.79 -9.81 -15.82
CA PRO A 350 -8.19 -9.53 -16.03
C PRO A 350 -8.74 -8.96 -14.72
N VAL A 351 -9.35 -7.80 -14.81
CA VAL A 351 -10.11 -7.19 -13.71
C VAL A 351 -11.37 -8.03 -13.49
N VAL A 352 -11.21 -9.20 -12.91
CA VAL A 352 -12.32 -10.03 -12.41
C VAL A 352 -12.09 -10.16 -10.92
N GLN A 353 -12.52 -9.14 -10.20
CA GLN A 353 -12.80 -9.22 -8.77
C GLN A 353 -14.26 -9.59 -8.54
#